data_04c4c543f99f55f5f8592dcdb95366ca
#
_entry.id   04c4c543f99f55f5f8592dcdb95366ca
#
_cell.length_a   1.000
_cell.length_b   1.000
_cell.length_c   1.000
_cell.angle_alpha   90.00
_cell.angle_beta   90.00
_cell.angle_gamma   90.00
#
_symmetry.space_group_name_H-M   'P 1'
#
loop_
_entity.id
_entity.type
_entity.pdbx_description
1 polymer ?
#
loop_
_entity_poly.entity_id
_entity_poly.type
_entity_poly.pdbx_seq_one_letter_code
_entity_poly.pdbx_strand_id
1 'polypeptide(L)'
;MGEKTNNAFIAIGLMLFALFFGAGNLIFPVFMGQNAGVNTIPATIGFLITGVGLPLLGVLAICYSGVNLRELAGRIHPAYSIFFCTALYLTIGPFFAAPRTATVAYEIAVAQYLPPEMRSMGLYVFAAVFFIITWWLAISPSKLVARVGKFMTPVLLVFLFLLIISAIASPMGSWQAPAAAYDTGVKALGQGIVDGYNTMDGLAALVFGIIVVESVKMYGAVSEAQITKDTLRSGLISTFFMAVIYAALCYIGASSVSLIGVQENGAPVLVKTALHYFGAAGGGILGVIVIFACLTTSVGLAASCAAYFNLLLSKISSKTFVTVMVVVCFFVALFGLTTIIKNAVPVLLFLYPMSISLIALAFLHNFFNGRRCVYVWTTLFTAVPALCDGLHGFGLKLGAVEPMLAALPLAEYSMGWICFFAVGFAVGIVQMLVTGKKEQA
;
A
#
# COMPACT_ATOMS: atom_id res chain seq x y z
N MET A 1 -20.77 18.24 -26.51
CA MET A 1 -20.38 17.12 -25.65
C MET A 1 -18.88 16.79 -25.68
N GLY A 2 -18.08 17.39 -26.55
CA GLY A 2 -16.66 17.08 -26.75
C GLY A 2 -15.64 17.73 -25.80
N GLU A 3 -15.96 18.79 -25.08
CA GLU A 3 -14.99 19.50 -24.22
C GLU A 3 -14.86 18.93 -22.78
N LYS A 4 -15.83 18.17 -22.30
CA LYS A 4 -15.78 17.59 -20.94
C LYS A 4 -14.86 16.37 -20.82
N THR A 5 -14.46 15.75 -21.92
CA THR A 5 -13.67 14.51 -21.92
C THR A 5 -12.16 14.74 -21.82
N ASN A 6 -11.63 15.88 -22.27
CA ASN A 6 -10.17 16.08 -22.37
C ASN A 6 -9.45 16.28 -21.00
N ASN A 7 -10.16 16.66 -19.93
CA ASN A 7 -9.57 16.85 -18.61
C ASN A 7 -10.01 15.82 -17.55
N ALA A 8 -10.91 14.88 -17.94
CA ALA A 8 -11.44 13.88 -17.02
C ALA A 8 -10.34 12.98 -16.46
N PHE A 9 -9.38 12.56 -17.29
CA PHE A 9 -8.28 11.69 -16.86
C PHE A 9 -7.36 12.36 -15.84
N ILE A 10 -7.21 13.70 -15.87
CA ILE A 10 -6.44 14.44 -14.85
C ILE A 10 -7.17 14.39 -13.51
N ALA A 11 -8.48 14.66 -13.51
CA ALA A 11 -9.28 14.61 -12.29
C ALA A 11 -9.32 13.19 -11.68
N ILE A 12 -9.43 12.16 -12.52
CA ILE A 12 -9.39 10.75 -12.09
C ILE A 12 -7.99 10.40 -11.59
N GLY A 13 -6.93 10.86 -12.25
CA GLY A 13 -5.55 10.65 -11.81
C GLY A 13 -5.24 11.27 -10.45
N LEU A 14 -5.70 12.49 -10.19
CA LEU A 14 -5.59 13.14 -8.88
C LEU A 14 -6.48 12.45 -7.83
N MET A 15 -7.65 11.98 -8.21
CA MET A 15 -8.50 11.16 -7.34
C MET A 15 -7.78 9.85 -6.95
N LEU A 16 -7.17 9.17 -7.91
CA LEU A 16 -6.42 7.93 -7.68
C LEU A 16 -5.20 8.18 -6.80
N PHE A 17 -4.47 9.28 -7.04
CA PHE A 17 -3.39 9.72 -6.15
C PHE A 17 -3.91 9.90 -4.72
N ALA A 18 -5.03 10.59 -4.52
CA ALA A 18 -5.62 10.81 -3.21
C ALA A 18 -6.13 9.53 -2.54
N LEU A 19 -6.53 8.50 -3.31
CA LEU A 19 -6.92 7.19 -2.80
C LEU A 19 -5.71 6.40 -2.28
N PHE A 20 -4.58 6.48 -2.97
CA PHE A 20 -3.35 5.79 -2.55
C PHE A 20 -2.60 6.57 -1.48
N PHE A 21 -2.50 7.89 -1.60
CA PHE A 21 -1.62 8.69 -0.77
C PHE A 21 -2.15 8.83 0.67
N GLY A 22 -1.74 7.92 1.53
CA GLY A 22 -2.14 7.84 2.94
C GLY A 22 -0.96 7.95 3.90
N ALA A 23 -1.19 7.58 5.16
CA ALA A 23 -0.22 7.65 6.25
C ALA A 23 1.10 6.91 5.94
N GLY A 24 1.00 5.70 5.35
CA GLY A 24 2.17 4.89 5.02
C GLY A 24 3.09 5.55 4.00
N ASN A 25 2.50 6.19 3.01
CA ASN A 25 3.18 6.85 1.91
C ASN A 25 4.06 8.04 2.34
N LEU A 26 3.78 8.59 3.51
CA LEU A 26 4.60 9.62 4.13
C LEU A 26 5.80 9.02 4.88
N ILE A 27 5.56 7.97 5.67
CA ILE A 27 6.56 7.50 6.65
C ILE A 27 7.55 6.49 6.07
N PHE A 28 7.15 5.61 5.14
CA PHE A 28 8.04 4.55 4.68
C PHE A 28 9.17 5.05 3.76
N PRO A 29 8.93 5.93 2.77
CA PRO A 29 10.03 6.41 1.94
C PRO A 29 11.08 7.17 2.76
N VAL A 30 10.66 8.02 3.69
CA VAL A 30 11.59 8.80 4.51
C VAL A 30 12.38 7.92 5.47
N PHE A 31 11.75 6.88 6.04
CA PHE A 31 12.43 5.92 6.92
C PHE A 31 13.42 5.04 6.15
N MET A 32 13.03 4.55 4.96
CA MET A 32 13.92 3.82 4.08
C MET A 32 15.14 4.68 3.72
N GLY A 33 14.94 5.96 3.38
CA GLY A 33 16.03 6.88 3.09
C GLY A 33 17.06 6.99 4.21
N GLN A 34 16.60 7.07 5.49
CA GLN A 34 17.51 7.07 6.64
C GLN A 34 18.37 5.82 6.72
N ASN A 35 17.77 4.65 6.48
CA ASN A 35 18.47 3.36 6.57
C ASN A 35 19.36 3.08 5.36
N ALA A 36 18.97 3.55 4.17
CA ALA A 36 19.71 3.34 2.94
C ALA A 36 20.97 4.22 2.82
N GLY A 37 21.02 5.36 3.50
CA GLY A 37 22.20 6.22 3.54
C GLY A 37 22.75 6.54 2.13
N VAL A 38 24.03 6.26 1.89
CA VAL A 38 24.68 6.49 0.58
C VAL A 38 24.09 5.61 -0.54
N ASN A 39 23.37 4.54 -0.22
CA ASN A 39 22.70 3.66 -1.16
C ASN A 39 21.20 4.02 -1.37
N THR A 40 20.80 5.24 -1.03
CA THR A 40 19.40 5.71 -1.18
C THR A 40 18.90 5.64 -2.62
N ILE A 41 19.72 5.91 -3.62
CA ILE A 41 19.29 5.87 -5.04
C ILE A 41 18.82 4.48 -5.45
N PRO A 42 19.63 3.40 -5.35
CA PRO A 42 19.14 2.05 -5.68
C PRO A 42 17.98 1.61 -4.79
N ALA A 43 17.96 1.94 -3.49
CA ALA A 43 16.83 1.67 -2.61
C ALA A 43 15.54 2.35 -3.10
N THR A 44 15.63 3.62 -3.50
CA THR A 44 14.49 4.37 -4.05
C THR A 44 13.96 3.74 -5.33
N ILE A 45 14.84 3.31 -6.25
CA ILE A 45 14.42 2.61 -7.47
C ILE A 45 13.63 1.34 -7.11
N GLY A 46 14.16 0.52 -6.19
CA GLY A 46 13.46 -0.67 -5.69
C GLY A 46 12.08 -0.33 -5.08
N PHE A 47 12.04 0.67 -4.23
CA PHE A 47 10.81 1.15 -3.61
C PHE A 47 9.76 1.62 -4.62
N LEU A 48 10.17 2.35 -5.66
CA LEU A 48 9.26 2.84 -6.70
C LEU A 48 8.68 1.72 -7.55
N ILE A 49 9.40 0.61 -7.77
CA ILE A 49 8.89 -0.55 -8.50
C ILE A 49 7.62 -1.09 -7.82
N THR A 50 7.64 -1.27 -6.52
CA THR A 50 6.53 -1.89 -5.78
C THR A 50 5.60 -0.89 -5.10
N GLY A 51 6.10 0.24 -4.63
CA GLY A 51 5.30 1.28 -4.01
C GLY A 51 4.53 2.16 -5.02
N VAL A 52 4.96 2.17 -6.29
CA VAL A 52 4.34 3.01 -7.34
C VAL A 52 3.97 2.21 -8.58
N GLY A 53 4.90 1.41 -9.11
CA GLY A 53 4.67 0.63 -10.31
C GLY A 53 3.61 -0.46 -10.12
N LEU A 54 3.70 -1.21 -9.03
CA LEU A 54 2.76 -2.29 -8.73
C LEU A 54 1.31 -1.79 -8.51
N PRO A 55 1.04 -0.69 -7.80
CA PRO A 55 -0.29 -0.09 -7.74
C PRO A 55 -0.87 0.25 -9.12
N LEU A 56 -0.08 0.83 -10.01
CA LEU A 56 -0.51 1.09 -11.38
C LEU A 56 -0.90 -0.21 -12.10
N LEU A 57 -0.03 -1.23 -12.01
CA LEU A 57 -0.30 -2.54 -12.62
C LEU A 57 -1.54 -3.20 -12.01
N GLY A 58 -1.78 -3.07 -10.70
CA GLY A 58 -2.96 -3.58 -10.02
C GLY A 58 -4.26 -2.98 -10.56
N VAL A 59 -4.32 -1.65 -10.69
CA VAL A 59 -5.47 -0.95 -11.29
C VAL A 59 -5.69 -1.39 -12.73
N LEU A 60 -4.61 -1.48 -13.53
CA LEU A 60 -4.69 -1.90 -14.92
C LEU A 60 -5.10 -3.37 -15.07
N ALA A 61 -4.68 -4.26 -14.16
CA ALA A 61 -5.09 -5.66 -14.16
C ALA A 61 -6.60 -5.81 -13.93
N ILE A 62 -7.17 -5.04 -13.00
CA ILE A 62 -8.63 -4.99 -12.79
C ILE A 62 -9.33 -4.41 -14.03
N CYS A 63 -8.81 -3.33 -14.60
CA CYS A 63 -9.36 -2.75 -15.83
C CYS A 63 -9.34 -3.73 -17.00
N TYR A 64 -8.19 -4.37 -17.23
CA TYR A 64 -8.00 -5.32 -18.32
C TYR A 64 -8.82 -6.60 -18.16
N SER A 65 -8.96 -7.09 -16.92
CA SER A 65 -9.76 -8.29 -16.63
C SER A 65 -11.27 -8.06 -16.77
N GLY A 66 -11.72 -6.80 -16.72
CA GLY A 66 -13.13 -6.40 -16.81
C GLY A 66 -13.97 -6.77 -15.59
N VAL A 67 -13.35 -7.34 -14.54
CA VAL A 67 -14.02 -7.88 -13.35
C VAL A 67 -13.41 -7.31 -12.06
N ASN A 68 -14.13 -7.44 -10.94
CA ASN A 68 -13.62 -7.06 -9.64
C ASN A 68 -12.62 -8.09 -9.09
N LEU A 69 -11.93 -7.73 -7.98
CA LEU A 69 -10.93 -8.59 -7.35
C LEU A 69 -11.48 -9.99 -6.98
N ARG A 70 -12.72 -10.06 -6.46
CA ARG A 70 -13.33 -11.32 -6.05
C ARG A 70 -13.54 -12.27 -7.24
N GLU A 71 -14.00 -11.75 -8.34
CA GLU A 71 -14.20 -12.53 -9.57
C GLU A 71 -12.85 -12.91 -10.20
N LEU A 72 -11.88 -12.01 -10.21
CA LEU A 72 -10.54 -12.30 -10.71
C LEU A 72 -9.86 -13.42 -9.91
N ALA A 73 -9.89 -13.36 -8.59
CA ALA A 73 -9.38 -14.43 -7.71
C ALA A 73 -10.22 -15.72 -7.82
N GLY A 74 -11.50 -15.58 -8.16
CA GLY A 74 -12.43 -16.69 -8.42
C GLY A 74 -12.04 -17.58 -9.58
N ARG A 75 -11.27 -17.05 -10.55
CA ARG A 75 -10.73 -17.83 -11.67
C ARG A 75 -9.81 -18.97 -11.21
N ILE A 76 -9.20 -18.84 -10.03
CA ILE A 76 -8.39 -19.90 -9.40
C ILE A 76 -9.33 -20.93 -8.76
N HIS A 77 -10.10 -20.49 -7.74
CA HIS A 77 -11.09 -21.30 -7.04
C HIS A 77 -12.00 -20.37 -6.20
N PRO A 78 -13.31 -20.67 -6.07
CA PRO A 78 -14.22 -19.86 -5.24
C PRO A 78 -13.76 -19.73 -3.78
N ALA A 79 -13.28 -20.83 -3.16
CA ALA A 79 -12.75 -20.77 -1.80
C ALA A 79 -11.48 -19.94 -1.67
N TYR A 80 -10.58 -20.00 -2.68
CA TYR A 80 -9.41 -19.14 -2.74
C TYR A 80 -9.80 -17.67 -2.81
N SER A 81 -10.78 -17.33 -3.63
CA SER A 81 -11.30 -15.96 -3.75
C SER A 81 -11.78 -15.41 -2.40
N ILE A 82 -12.55 -16.19 -1.66
CA ILE A 82 -13.03 -15.81 -0.32
C ILE A 82 -11.83 -15.64 0.64
N PHE A 83 -10.92 -16.61 0.68
CA PHE A 83 -9.74 -16.57 1.54
C PHE A 83 -8.86 -15.34 1.23
N PHE A 84 -8.45 -15.19 -0.04
CA PHE A 84 -7.53 -14.15 -0.47
C PHE A 84 -8.12 -12.74 -0.28
N CYS A 85 -9.37 -12.53 -0.72
CA CYS A 85 -10.03 -11.24 -0.54
C CYS A 85 -10.22 -10.93 0.96
N THR A 86 -10.63 -11.91 1.77
CA THR A 86 -10.80 -11.70 3.21
C THR A 86 -9.46 -11.34 3.87
N ALA A 87 -8.38 -12.07 3.57
CA ALA A 87 -7.05 -11.77 4.10
C ALA A 87 -6.58 -10.37 3.68
N LEU A 88 -6.79 -10.01 2.41
CA LEU A 88 -6.43 -8.69 1.89
C LEU A 88 -7.23 -7.57 2.56
N TYR A 89 -8.56 -7.69 2.64
CA TYR A 89 -9.41 -6.68 3.28
C TYR A 89 -9.14 -6.56 4.79
N LEU A 90 -8.84 -7.65 5.50
CA LEU A 90 -8.44 -7.61 6.90
C LEU A 90 -7.07 -6.92 7.08
N THR A 91 -6.15 -7.12 6.14
CA THR A 91 -4.81 -6.52 6.16
C THR A 91 -4.87 -5.00 5.93
N ILE A 92 -5.53 -4.53 4.86
CA ILE A 92 -5.66 -3.09 4.61
C ILE A 92 -6.69 -2.44 5.55
N GLY A 93 -7.58 -3.22 6.12
CA GLY A 93 -8.62 -2.80 7.06
C GLY A 93 -8.13 -2.86 8.52
N PRO A 94 -8.77 -3.70 9.35
CA PRO A 94 -8.68 -3.58 10.80
C PRO A 94 -7.33 -3.96 11.40
N PHE A 95 -6.47 -4.71 10.69
CA PHE A 95 -5.26 -5.21 11.33
C PHE A 95 -4.04 -4.31 11.13
N PHE A 96 -3.88 -3.65 9.98
CA PHE A 96 -2.65 -2.88 9.74
C PHE A 96 -2.89 -1.48 9.18
N ALA A 97 -3.46 -1.32 7.97
CA ALA A 97 -3.47 0.01 7.35
C ALA A 97 -4.40 1.00 8.07
N ALA A 98 -5.60 0.62 8.47
CA ALA A 98 -6.52 1.53 9.16
C ALA A 98 -6.06 1.90 10.59
N PRO A 99 -5.61 0.97 11.47
CA PRO A 99 -5.02 1.34 12.77
C PRO A 99 -3.80 2.24 12.63
N ARG A 100 -2.97 2.00 11.62
CA ARG A 100 -1.79 2.81 11.32
C ARG A 100 -2.14 4.27 11.05
N THR A 101 -3.31 4.57 10.47
CA THR A 101 -3.72 5.96 10.24
C THR A 101 -3.82 6.75 11.55
N ALA A 102 -4.39 6.17 12.60
CA ALA A 102 -4.49 6.82 13.91
C ALA A 102 -3.13 6.98 14.58
N THR A 103 -2.29 5.93 14.55
CA THR A 103 -0.98 5.97 15.20
C THR A 103 0.00 6.91 14.51
N VAL A 104 0.00 6.98 13.17
CA VAL A 104 0.81 7.96 12.42
C VAL A 104 0.33 9.39 12.70
N ALA A 105 -0.99 9.62 12.68
CA ALA A 105 -1.54 10.93 13.00
C ALA A 105 -1.18 11.35 14.42
N TYR A 106 -1.23 10.42 15.38
CA TYR A 106 -0.82 10.66 16.76
C TYR A 106 0.67 11.02 16.86
N GLU A 107 1.56 10.22 16.28
CA GLU A 107 3.01 10.45 16.37
C GLU A 107 3.41 11.79 15.74
N ILE A 108 2.81 12.15 14.61
CA ILE A 108 3.14 13.39 13.90
C ILE A 108 2.51 14.61 14.58
N ALA A 109 1.26 14.52 15.03
CA ALA A 109 0.51 15.70 15.47
C ALA A 109 0.57 15.95 16.99
N VAL A 110 0.73 14.90 17.80
CA VAL A 110 0.53 15.00 19.26
C VAL A 110 1.73 14.54 20.06
N ALA A 111 2.32 13.39 19.73
CA ALA A 111 3.36 12.76 20.56
C ALA A 111 4.59 13.64 20.81
N GLN A 112 4.93 14.52 19.85
CA GLN A 112 6.05 15.44 19.95
C GLN A 112 5.87 16.52 21.04
N TYR A 113 4.63 16.81 21.44
CA TYR A 113 4.32 17.82 22.47
C TYR A 113 4.11 17.22 23.85
N LEU A 114 4.12 15.88 23.96
CA LEU A 114 3.90 15.17 25.23
C LEU A 114 5.22 14.67 25.83
N PRO A 115 5.38 14.77 27.16
CA PRO A 115 6.49 14.12 27.84
C PRO A 115 6.41 12.60 27.66
N PRO A 116 7.55 11.88 27.69
CA PRO A 116 7.62 10.44 27.41
C PRO A 116 6.61 9.61 28.21
N GLU A 117 6.44 9.94 29.49
CA GLU A 117 5.57 9.22 30.44
C GLU A 117 4.08 9.29 30.03
N MET A 118 3.68 10.38 29.37
CA MET A 118 2.29 10.60 28.95
C MET A 118 1.98 10.09 27.54
N ARG A 119 2.96 9.68 26.76
CA ARG A 119 2.77 9.30 25.35
C ARG A 119 1.84 8.11 25.19
N SER A 120 1.94 7.08 26.02
CA SER A 120 1.05 5.92 25.94
C SER A 120 -0.40 6.29 26.22
N MET A 121 -0.64 7.05 27.28
CA MET A 121 -1.98 7.54 27.62
C MET A 121 -2.51 8.48 26.52
N GLY A 122 -1.65 9.36 26.00
CA GLY A 122 -1.98 10.25 24.88
C GLY A 122 -2.41 9.49 23.63
N LEU A 123 -1.71 8.38 23.30
CA LEU A 123 -2.11 7.49 22.19
C LEU A 123 -3.50 6.91 22.41
N TYR A 124 -3.81 6.42 23.62
CA TYR A 124 -5.10 5.79 23.92
C TYR A 124 -6.25 6.78 23.76
N VAL A 125 -6.10 7.98 24.33
CA VAL A 125 -7.12 9.04 24.22
C VAL A 125 -7.27 9.50 22.78
N PHE A 126 -6.15 9.74 22.08
CA PHE A 126 -6.17 10.16 20.66
C PHE A 126 -6.83 9.11 19.77
N ALA A 127 -6.44 7.84 19.90
CA ALA A 127 -7.00 6.75 19.11
C ALA A 127 -8.51 6.59 19.36
N ALA A 128 -8.96 6.72 20.62
CA ALA A 128 -10.39 6.67 20.95
C ALA A 128 -11.16 7.77 20.21
N VAL A 129 -10.71 9.04 20.30
CA VAL A 129 -11.35 10.17 19.62
C VAL A 129 -11.30 10.00 18.11
N PHE A 130 -10.14 9.61 17.55
CA PHE A 130 -9.96 9.41 16.14
C PHE A 130 -10.91 8.35 15.57
N PHE A 131 -11.03 7.20 16.24
CA PHE A 131 -11.89 6.11 15.78
C PHE A 131 -13.38 6.35 16.05
N ILE A 132 -13.76 7.13 17.07
CA ILE A 132 -15.16 7.60 17.24
C ILE A 132 -15.54 8.48 16.05
N ILE A 133 -14.67 9.43 15.65
CA ILE A 133 -14.89 10.28 14.48
C ILE A 133 -14.95 9.45 13.20
N THR A 134 -14.00 8.51 13.03
CA THR A 134 -13.98 7.58 11.89
C THR A 134 -15.28 6.78 11.80
N TRP A 135 -15.78 6.23 12.90
CA TRP A 135 -17.03 5.49 12.98
C TRP A 135 -18.23 6.34 12.57
N TRP A 136 -18.34 7.54 13.15
CA TRP A 136 -19.42 8.45 12.86
C TRP A 136 -19.48 8.84 11.38
N LEU A 137 -18.33 9.12 10.78
CA LEU A 137 -18.22 9.47 9.36
C LEU A 137 -18.46 8.26 8.43
N ALA A 138 -18.00 7.06 8.80
CA ALA A 138 -18.11 5.85 7.98
C ALA A 138 -19.52 5.25 7.98
N ILE A 139 -20.29 5.38 9.06
CA ILE A 139 -21.70 4.92 9.12
C ILE A 139 -22.60 5.68 8.15
N SER A 140 -22.34 6.96 7.97
CA SER A 140 -23.07 7.82 7.05
C SER A 140 -22.06 8.54 6.16
N PRO A 141 -21.58 7.88 5.08
CA PRO A 141 -20.59 8.47 4.20
C PRO A 141 -21.16 9.75 3.60
N SER A 142 -20.91 10.86 4.30
CA SER A 142 -21.41 12.17 3.94
C SER A 142 -20.56 12.78 2.85
N LYS A 143 -21.13 13.69 2.06
CA LYS A 143 -20.38 14.57 1.14
C LYS A 143 -19.23 15.32 1.86
N LEU A 144 -19.26 15.37 3.19
CA LEU A 144 -18.23 16.01 4.03
C LEU A 144 -16.88 15.33 3.89
N VAL A 145 -16.80 13.98 3.96
CA VAL A 145 -15.54 13.22 3.83
C VAL A 145 -14.92 13.47 2.47
N ALA A 146 -15.72 13.39 1.41
CA ALA A 146 -15.26 13.68 0.06
C ALA A 146 -14.78 15.13 -0.10
N ARG A 147 -15.45 16.10 0.55
CA ARG A 147 -15.07 17.52 0.52
C ARG A 147 -13.78 17.76 1.30
N VAL A 148 -13.65 17.17 2.49
CA VAL A 148 -12.44 17.30 3.32
C VAL A 148 -11.25 16.71 2.58
N GLY A 149 -11.35 15.51 2.01
CA GLY A 149 -10.29 14.90 1.22
C GLY A 149 -9.91 15.76 0.01
N LYS A 150 -10.92 16.27 -0.73
CA LYS A 150 -10.69 17.15 -1.89
C LYS A 150 -9.94 18.45 -1.55
N PHE A 151 -10.13 18.98 -0.34
CA PHE A 151 -9.45 20.21 0.11
C PHE A 151 -8.10 19.90 0.78
N MET A 152 -8.05 18.89 1.64
CA MET A 152 -6.84 18.57 2.41
C MET A 152 -5.72 17.99 1.55
N THR A 153 -6.03 17.22 0.49
CA THR A 153 -4.99 16.66 -0.38
C THR A 153 -4.16 17.75 -1.08
N PRO A 154 -4.72 18.78 -1.72
CA PRO A 154 -3.94 19.89 -2.25
C PRO A 154 -3.12 20.62 -1.17
N VAL A 155 -3.68 20.85 0.01
CA VAL A 155 -2.95 21.52 1.12
C VAL A 155 -1.76 20.67 1.57
N LEU A 156 -1.94 19.36 1.71
CA LEU A 156 -0.84 18.43 2.01
C LEU A 156 0.23 18.46 0.93
N LEU A 157 -0.16 18.42 -0.34
CA LEU A 157 0.79 18.49 -1.46
C LEU A 157 1.60 19.79 -1.45
N VAL A 158 0.95 20.94 -1.27
CA VAL A 158 1.63 22.24 -1.18
C VAL A 158 2.63 22.23 -0.02
N PHE A 159 2.23 21.78 1.15
CA PHE A 159 3.13 21.68 2.31
C PHE A 159 4.32 20.75 2.05
N LEU A 160 4.07 19.57 1.47
CA LEU A 160 5.13 18.64 1.12
C LEU A 160 6.08 19.21 0.07
N PHE A 161 5.57 19.89 -0.96
CA PHE A 161 6.42 20.55 -1.95
C PHE A 161 7.28 21.65 -1.33
N LEU A 162 6.74 22.46 -0.41
CA LEU A 162 7.53 23.45 0.33
C LEU A 162 8.61 22.77 1.18
N LEU A 163 8.29 21.67 1.86
CA LEU A 163 9.25 20.91 2.64
C LEU A 163 10.36 20.31 1.76
N ILE A 164 10.00 19.74 0.62
CA ILE A 164 10.93 19.17 -0.36
C ILE A 164 11.85 20.24 -0.94
N ILE A 165 11.30 21.37 -1.36
CA ILE A 165 12.09 22.50 -1.91
C ILE A 165 13.07 22.99 -0.83
N SER A 166 12.63 23.16 0.40
CA SER A 166 13.50 23.58 1.51
C SER A 166 14.63 22.57 1.77
N ALA A 167 14.32 21.28 1.73
CA ALA A 167 15.31 20.21 1.93
C ALA A 167 16.33 20.10 0.79
N ILE A 168 15.93 20.39 -0.45
CA ILE A 168 16.84 20.43 -1.59
C ILE A 168 17.71 21.69 -1.56
N ALA A 169 17.12 22.84 -1.23
CA ALA A 169 17.82 24.13 -1.20
C ALA A 169 18.83 24.21 -0.04
N SER A 170 18.53 23.60 1.10
CA SER A 170 19.37 23.57 2.28
C SER A 170 19.36 22.18 2.94
N PRO A 171 20.15 21.22 2.42
CA PRO A 171 20.17 19.87 2.95
C PRO A 171 20.51 19.82 4.44
N MET A 172 19.85 18.96 5.23
CA MET A 172 20.13 18.81 6.67
C MET A 172 21.51 18.25 6.96
N GLY A 173 22.12 17.56 5.99
CA GLY A 173 23.49 17.08 6.13
C GLY A 173 23.87 16.08 5.04
N SER A 174 25.07 15.48 5.19
CA SER A 174 25.60 14.47 4.27
C SER A 174 24.95 13.09 4.51
N TRP A 175 24.86 12.32 3.45
CA TRP A 175 24.41 10.93 3.53
C TRP A 175 25.38 10.09 4.33
N GLN A 176 24.86 9.29 5.24
CA GLN A 176 25.65 8.48 6.16
C GLN A 176 25.82 7.04 5.63
N ALA A 177 26.60 6.23 6.36
CA ALA A 177 26.73 4.81 6.05
C ALA A 177 25.35 4.11 6.10
N PRO A 178 25.10 3.16 5.19
CA PRO A 178 23.83 2.44 5.15
C PRO A 178 23.74 1.43 6.31
N ALA A 179 22.51 1.08 6.69
CA ALA A 179 22.25 -0.07 7.54
C ALA A 179 22.60 -1.39 6.80
N ALA A 180 22.84 -2.47 7.54
CA ALA A 180 23.31 -3.77 6.99
C ALA A 180 22.40 -4.31 5.87
N ALA A 181 21.10 -4.06 5.91
CA ALA A 181 20.18 -4.47 4.85
C ALA A 181 20.36 -3.70 3.53
N TYR A 182 21.10 -2.59 3.53
CA TYR A 182 21.33 -1.71 2.38
C TYR A 182 22.82 -1.51 2.08
N ASP A 183 23.70 -2.38 2.60
CA ASP A 183 25.16 -2.20 2.57
C ASP A 183 25.75 -2.13 1.14
N THR A 184 25.07 -2.73 0.16
CA THR A 184 25.45 -2.66 -1.26
C THR A 184 24.29 -2.15 -2.11
N GLY A 185 24.59 -1.61 -3.31
CA GLY A 185 23.56 -1.12 -4.23
C GLY A 185 22.54 -2.20 -4.61
N VAL A 186 22.95 -3.46 -4.76
CA VAL A 186 22.07 -4.58 -5.09
C VAL A 186 21.16 -4.93 -3.91
N LYS A 187 21.71 -5.02 -2.70
CA LYS A 187 20.91 -5.23 -1.48
C LYS A 187 19.94 -4.08 -1.25
N ALA A 188 20.39 -2.85 -1.42
CA ALA A 188 19.56 -1.67 -1.28
C ALA A 188 18.38 -1.66 -2.26
N LEU A 189 18.60 -2.07 -3.51
CA LEU A 189 17.53 -2.22 -4.50
C LEU A 189 16.55 -3.33 -4.09
N GLY A 190 17.05 -4.50 -3.68
CA GLY A 190 16.21 -5.61 -3.23
C GLY A 190 15.40 -5.26 -1.98
N GLN A 191 16.03 -4.67 -0.97
CA GLN A 191 15.36 -4.22 0.24
C GLN A 191 14.32 -3.12 -0.07
N GLY A 192 14.63 -2.18 -0.97
CA GLY A 192 13.70 -1.16 -1.42
C GLY A 192 12.44 -1.75 -2.05
N ILE A 193 12.54 -2.85 -2.84
CA ILE A 193 11.38 -3.57 -3.37
C ILE A 193 10.49 -4.10 -2.24
N VAL A 194 11.08 -4.68 -1.21
CA VAL A 194 10.33 -5.19 -0.04
C VAL A 194 9.73 -4.05 0.79
N ASP A 195 10.47 -2.95 0.97
CA ASP A 195 9.99 -1.79 1.72
C ASP A 195 8.79 -1.13 1.06
N GLY A 196 8.73 -1.15 -0.28
CA GLY A 196 7.56 -0.65 -1.00
C GLY A 196 6.26 -1.42 -0.67
N TYR A 197 6.35 -2.68 -0.23
CA TYR A 197 5.18 -3.43 0.25
C TYR A 197 4.51 -2.78 1.46
N ASN A 198 5.28 -2.09 2.30
CA ASN A 198 4.76 -1.44 3.50
C ASN A 198 3.76 -0.31 3.21
N THR A 199 3.76 0.26 2.00
CA THR A 199 2.74 1.25 1.60
C THR A 199 1.35 0.61 1.53
N MET A 200 1.28 -0.69 1.21
CA MET A 200 0.05 -1.47 0.96
C MET A 200 -0.75 -1.01 -0.28
N ASP A 201 -0.19 -0.11 -1.08
CA ASP A 201 -0.87 0.45 -2.25
C ASP A 201 -1.09 -0.59 -3.35
N GLY A 202 -0.17 -1.56 -3.50
CA GLY A 202 -0.33 -2.67 -4.44
C GLY A 202 -1.52 -3.57 -4.11
N LEU A 203 -1.80 -3.78 -2.81
CA LEU A 203 -2.99 -4.51 -2.35
C LEU A 203 -4.25 -3.65 -2.52
N ALA A 204 -4.18 -2.38 -2.13
CA ALA A 204 -5.27 -1.42 -2.26
C ALA A 204 -5.67 -1.19 -3.73
N ALA A 205 -4.72 -1.25 -4.67
CA ALA A 205 -4.96 -1.11 -6.10
C ALA A 205 -5.91 -2.17 -6.66
N LEU A 206 -5.82 -3.41 -6.19
CA LEU A 206 -6.73 -4.48 -6.56
C LEU A 206 -8.16 -4.23 -6.08
N VAL A 207 -8.31 -3.53 -4.96
CA VAL A 207 -9.61 -3.14 -4.40
C VAL A 207 -10.17 -1.89 -5.09
N PHE A 208 -9.33 -0.87 -5.27
CA PHE A 208 -9.76 0.42 -5.82
C PHE A 208 -9.84 0.44 -7.34
N GLY A 209 -9.23 -0.54 -8.04
CA GLY A 209 -9.21 -0.60 -9.50
C GLY A 209 -10.59 -0.52 -10.12
N ILE A 210 -11.58 -1.20 -9.54
CA ILE A 210 -12.97 -1.15 -10.05
C ILE A 210 -13.57 0.27 -9.91
N ILE A 211 -13.27 0.99 -8.83
CA ILE A 211 -13.75 2.37 -8.62
C ILE A 211 -13.19 3.31 -9.69
N VAL A 212 -11.92 3.10 -10.07
CA VAL A 212 -11.28 3.88 -11.15
C VAL A 212 -11.94 3.60 -12.48
N VAL A 213 -12.17 2.32 -12.81
CA VAL A 213 -12.86 1.91 -14.05
C VAL A 213 -14.27 2.49 -14.13
N GLU A 214 -15.04 2.42 -13.05
CA GLU A 214 -16.37 3.01 -12.98
C GLU A 214 -16.32 4.55 -13.12
N SER A 215 -15.34 5.21 -12.51
CA SER A 215 -15.15 6.65 -12.66
C SER A 215 -14.87 7.01 -14.11
N VAL A 216 -13.99 6.27 -14.80
CA VAL A 216 -13.70 6.48 -16.23
C VAL A 216 -14.97 6.31 -17.09
N LYS A 217 -15.79 5.29 -16.81
CA LYS A 217 -17.08 5.10 -17.48
C LYS A 217 -18.06 6.25 -17.24
N MET A 218 -18.16 6.74 -15.99
CA MET A 218 -19.03 7.88 -15.66
C MET A 218 -18.63 9.18 -16.36
N TYR A 219 -17.35 9.35 -16.71
CA TYR A 219 -16.88 10.49 -17.48
C TYR A 219 -17.04 10.31 -19.01
N GLY A 220 -17.69 9.23 -19.46
CA GLY A 220 -18.14 9.05 -20.83
C GLY A 220 -17.30 8.10 -21.70
N ALA A 221 -16.38 7.34 -21.12
CA ALA A 221 -15.70 6.27 -21.86
C ALA A 221 -16.67 5.09 -22.07
N VAL A 222 -16.89 4.71 -23.35
CA VAL A 222 -17.87 3.68 -23.72
C VAL A 222 -17.21 2.40 -24.22
N SER A 223 -16.10 2.51 -24.96
CA SER A 223 -15.39 1.34 -25.50
C SER A 223 -14.33 0.83 -24.53
N GLU A 224 -14.08 -0.48 -24.52
CA GLU A 224 -13.03 -1.11 -23.69
C GLU A 224 -11.66 -0.48 -23.95
N ALA A 225 -11.32 -0.21 -25.21
CA ALA A 225 -10.06 0.43 -25.57
C ALA A 225 -9.95 1.85 -24.98
N GLN A 226 -11.05 2.61 -24.96
CA GLN A 226 -11.07 3.95 -24.36
C GLN A 226 -10.97 3.87 -22.85
N ILE A 227 -11.70 2.94 -22.21
CA ILE A 227 -11.64 2.72 -20.75
C ILE A 227 -10.20 2.38 -20.33
N THR A 228 -9.54 1.44 -21.03
CA THR A 228 -8.16 1.05 -20.75
C THR A 228 -7.19 2.23 -20.94
N LYS A 229 -7.33 2.98 -22.03
CA LYS A 229 -6.50 4.14 -22.34
C LYS A 229 -6.63 5.25 -21.28
N ASP A 230 -7.86 5.57 -20.87
CA ASP A 230 -8.12 6.64 -19.91
C ASP A 230 -7.75 6.20 -18.49
N THR A 231 -7.93 4.93 -18.14
CA THR A 231 -7.42 4.33 -16.89
C THR A 231 -5.89 4.41 -16.85
N LEU A 232 -5.19 4.04 -17.92
CA LEU A 232 -3.73 4.14 -17.99
C LEU A 232 -3.25 5.59 -17.84
N ARG A 233 -3.86 6.55 -18.55
CA ARG A 233 -3.50 7.97 -18.46
C ARG A 233 -3.71 8.52 -17.06
N SER A 234 -4.84 8.19 -16.43
CA SER A 234 -5.13 8.56 -15.04
C SER A 234 -4.12 7.93 -14.07
N GLY A 235 -3.83 6.65 -14.28
CA GLY A 235 -2.83 5.93 -13.48
C GLY A 235 -1.43 6.55 -13.59
N LEU A 236 -0.99 6.93 -14.79
CA LEU A 236 0.31 7.56 -15.02
C LEU A 236 0.43 8.91 -14.30
N ILE A 237 -0.64 9.70 -14.22
CA ILE A 237 -0.64 10.96 -13.45
C ILE A 237 -0.43 10.67 -11.96
N SER A 238 -1.20 9.73 -11.39
CA SER A 238 -1.03 9.32 -9.99
C SER A 238 0.39 8.81 -9.72
N THR A 239 0.88 7.92 -10.58
CA THR A 239 2.23 7.32 -10.53
C THR A 239 3.32 8.39 -10.55
N PHE A 240 3.19 9.39 -11.42
CA PHE A 240 4.17 10.48 -11.51
C PHE A 240 4.28 11.26 -10.19
N PHE A 241 3.14 11.69 -9.63
CA PHE A 241 3.15 12.42 -8.36
C PHE A 241 3.68 11.57 -7.20
N MET A 242 3.27 10.31 -7.13
CA MET A 242 3.77 9.38 -6.10
C MET A 242 5.29 9.18 -6.23
N ALA A 243 5.80 8.96 -7.45
CA ALA A 243 7.22 8.74 -7.68
C ALA A 243 8.07 9.96 -7.28
N VAL A 244 7.65 11.16 -7.67
CA VAL A 244 8.34 12.40 -7.31
C VAL A 244 8.37 12.59 -5.78
N ILE A 245 7.24 12.43 -5.13
CA ILE A 245 7.14 12.63 -3.68
C ILE A 245 7.95 11.57 -2.93
N TYR A 246 7.87 10.29 -3.32
CA TYR A 246 8.60 9.22 -2.64
C TYR A 246 10.11 9.39 -2.82
N ALA A 247 10.59 9.70 -4.02
CA ALA A 247 12.01 9.98 -4.24
C ALA A 247 12.52 11.15 -3.39
N ALA A 248 11.72 12.21 -3.28
CA ALA A 248 12.06 13.36 -2.45
C ALA A 248 12.02 13.05 -0.95
N LEU A 249 11.06 12.25 -0.49
CA LEU A 249 11.00 11.80 0.91
C LEU A 249 12.18 10.87 1.26
N CYS A 250 12.59 9.99 0.34
CA CYS A 250 13.81 9.18 0.50
C CYS A 250 15.06 10.07 0.64
N TYR A 251 15.17 11.09 -0.20
CA TYR A 251 16.24 12.09 -0.11
C TYR A 251 16.25 12.83 1.24
N ILE A 252 15.08 13.28 1.71
CA ILE A 252 14.93 13.92 3.02
C ILE A 252 15.40 12.94 4.12
N GLY A 253 14.97 11.70 4.05
CA GLY A 253 15.41 10.66 5.00
C GLY A 253 16.92 10.51 5.04
N ALA A 254 17.56 10.32 3.89
CA ALA A 254 19.01 10.13 3.78
C ALA A 254 19.82 11.33 4.30
N SER A 255 19.38 12.56 4.00
CA SER A 255 20.06 13.79 4.43
C SER A 255 19.82 14.13 5.90
N SER A 256 18.82 13.55 6.54
CA SER A 256 18.43 13.89 7.90
C SER A 256 19.30 13.25 8.98
N VAL A 257 19.92 12.10 8.69
CA VAL A 257 20.57 11.24 9.69
C VAL A 257 21.66 11.99 10.48
N SER A 258 22.47 12.80 9.80
CA SER A 258 23.56 13.55 10.47
C SER A 258 23.07 14.57 11.51
N LEU A 259 21.86 15.10 11.33
CA LEU A 259 21.29 16.13 12.20
C LEU A 259 20.40 15.54 13.30
N ILE A 260 19.55 14.56 12.97
CA ILE A 260 18.53 14.05 13.88
C ILE A 260 18.73 12.60 14.31
N GLY A 261 19.79 11.93 13.80
CA GLY A 261 20.05 10.51 14.02
C GLY A 261 19.01 9.59 13.34
N VAL A 262 19.28 8.28 13.35
CA VAL A 262 18.32 7.28 12.89
C VAL A 262 17.15 7.21 13.88
N GLN A 263 15.93 7.22 13.36
CA GLN A 263 14.71 7.18 14.15
C GLN A 263 14.10 5.76 14.12
N GLU A 264 13.14 5.49 15.02
CA GLU A 264 12.47 4.18 15.10
C GLU A 264 11.52 3.91 13.93
N ASN A 265 10.98 4.98 13.33
CA ASN A 265 10.11 4.95 12.15
C ASN A 265 10.11 6.32 11.46
N GLY A 266 9.37 6.46 10.37
CA GLY A 266 9.39 7.69 9.56
C GLY A 266 8.60 8.87 10.13
N ALA A 267 7.71 8.67 11.12
CA ALA A 267 6.90 9.76 11.66
C ALA A 267 7.75 10.81 12.40
N PRO A 268 8.65 10.43 13.34
CA PRO A 268 9.58 11.38 13.96
C PRO A 268 10.52 12.07 12.97
N VAL A 269 10.89 11.40 11.86
CA VAL A 269 11.74 12.00 10.83
C VAL A 269 11.05 13.20 10.19
N LEU A 270 9.79 13.01 9.77
CA LEU A 270 8.99 14.07 9.15
C LEU A 270 8.76 15.24 10.11
N VAL A 271 8.44 14.94 11.37
CA VAL A 271 8.23 15.95 12.40
C VAL A 271 9.48 16.79 12.60
N LYS A 272 10.64 16.15 12.84
CA LYS A 272 11.90 16.83 13.09
C LYS A 272 12.36 17.63 11.86
N THR A 273 12.09 17.11 10.64
CA THR A 273 12.34 17.84 9.39
C THR A 273 11.47 19.09 9.27
N ALA A 274 10.17 18.98 9.55
CA ALA A 274 9.26 20.13 9.53
C ALA A 274 9.61 21.18 10.59
N LEU A 275 10.00 20.73 11.79
CA LEU A 275 10.48 21.61 12.84
C LEU A 275 11.79 22.33 12.46
N HIS A 276 12.70 21.64 11.79
CA HIS A 276 13.98 22.21 11.35
C HIS A 276 13.79 23.35 10.32
N TYR A 277 12.93 23.14 9.31
CA TYR A 277 12.74 24.13 8.25
C TYR A 277 11.72 25.23 8.59
N PHE A 278 10.68 24.91 9.34
CA PHE A 278 9.53 25.80 9.56
C PHE A 278 9.24 26.07 11.05
N GLY A 279 10.08 25.58 11.97
CA GLY A 279 9.90 25.75 13.39
C GLY A 279 8.61 25.11 13.93
N ALA A 280 8.17 25.55 15.09
CA ALA A 280 6.97 25.00 15.76
C ALA A 280 5.68 25.11 14.91
N ALA A 281 5.56 26.17 14.11
CA ALA A 281 4.43 26.35 13.20
C ALA A 281 4.38 25.25 12.13
N GLY A 282 5.56 24.87 11.57
CA GLY A 282 5.65 23.80 10.57
C GLY A 282 5.22 22.43 11.12
N GLY A 283 5.67 22.10 12.34
CA GLY A 283 5.25 20.87 13.03
C GLY A 283 3.74 20.84 13.28
N GLY A 284 3.16 21.96 13.72
CA GLY A 284 1.72 22.08 13.95
C GLY A 284 0.89 21.95 12.67
N ILE A 285 1.29 22.64 11.59
CA ILE A 285 0.62 22.58 10.27
C ILE A 285 0.68 21.15 9.73
N LEU A 286 1.86 20.52 9.75
CA LEU A 286 2.03 19.12 9.33
C LEU A 286 1.09 18.21 10.12
N GLY A 287 1.03 18.36 11.44
CA GLY A 287 0.17 17.56 12.31
C GLY A 287 -1.31 17.65 11.92
N VAL A 288 -1.83 18.86 11.74
CA VAL A 288 -3.24 19.08 11.34
C VAL A 288 -3.51 18.43 9.98
N ILE A 289 -2.66 18.65 8.99
CA ILE A 289 -2.83 18.10 7.64
C ILE A 289 -2.84 16.57 7.68
N VAL A 290 -1.91 15.96 8.45
CA VAL A 290 -1.80 14.50 8.55
C VAL A 290 -2.99 13.89 9.29
N ILE A 291 -3.52 14.54 10.33
CA ILE A 291 -4.75 14.08 11.00
C ILE A 291 -5.89 13.96 9.97
N PHE A 292 -6.13 14.99 9.17
CA PHE A 292 -7.22 14.96 8.18
C PHE A 292 -6.96 13.96 7.05
N ALA A 293 -5.74 13.86 6.54
CA ALA A 293 -5.38 12.88 5.53
C ALA A 293 -5.57 11.44 6.04
N CYS A 294 -5.12 11.16 7.26
CA CYS A 294 -5.29 9.87 7.91
C CYS A 294 -6.77 9.55 8.19
N LEU A 295 -7.55 10.55 8.62
CA LEU A 295 -8.97 10.37 8.89
C LEU A 295 -9.76 10.01 7.63
N THR A 296 -9.51 10.70 6.51
CA THR A 296 -10.18 10.38 5.23
C THR A 296 -9.83 8.98 4.74
N THR A 297 -8.57 8.58 4.87
CA THR A 297 -8.11 7.22 4.54
C THR A 297 -8.77 6.18 5.44
N SER A 298 -8.81 6.41 6.77
CA SER A 298 -9.44 5.51 7.73
C SER A 298 -10.92 5.28 7.43
N VAL A 299 -11.66 6.35 7.13
CA VAL A 299 -13.08 6.26 6.75
C VAL A 299 -13.27 5.49 5.45
N GLY A 300 -12.43 5.75 4.44
CA GLY A 300 -12.46 5.03 3.16
C GLY A 300 -12.22 3.53 3.32
N LEU A 301 -11.21 3.15 4.11
CA LEU A 301 -10.90 1.75 4.41
C LEU A 301 -12.03 1.08 5.20
N ALA A 302 -12.59 1.76 6.22
CA ALA A 302 -13.71 1.24 6.99
C ALA A 302 -14.94 0.98 6.11
N ALA A 303 -15.29 1.91 5.24
CA ALA A 303 -16.42 1.77 4.32
C ALA A 303 -16.19 0.64 3.30
N SER A 304 -14.99 0.55 2.70
CA SER A 304 -14.65 -0.47 1.71
C SER A 304 -14.68 -1.89 2.31
N CYS A 305 -14.11 -2.06 3.50
CA CYS A 305 -14.14 -3.36 4.20
C CYS A 305 -15.56 -3.74 4.59
N ALA A 306 -16.35 -2.79 5.13
CA ALA A 306 -17.73 -3.06 5.49
C ALA A 306 -18.57 -3.44 4.26
N ALA A 307 -18.35 -2.83 3.11
CA ALA A 307 -19.01 -3.18 1.87
C ALA A 307 -18.67 -4.61 1.43
N TYR A 308 -17.39 -4.99 1.47
CA TYR A 308 -16.95 -6.35 1.15
C TYR A 308 -17.58 -7.40 2.08
N PHE A 309 -17.50 -7.21 3.40
CA PHE A 309 -18.07 -8.18 4.35
C PHE A 309 -19.59 -8.23 4.31
N ASN A 310 -20.26 -7.12 3.99
CA ASN A 310 -21.71 -7.13 3.78
C ASN A 310 -22.11 -7.93 2.53
N LEU A 311 -21.31 -7.89 1.45
CA LEU A 311 -21.50 -8.77 0.28
C LEU A 311 -21.28 -10.25 0.60
N LEU A 312 -20.39 -10.55 1.54
CA LEU A 312 -20.08 -11.93 1.94
C LEU A 312 -21.14 -12.48 2.92
N LEU A 313 -21.61 -11.66 3.85
CA LEU A 313 -22.54 -11.97 4.91
C LEU A 313 -23.73 -11.01 4.89
N SER A 314 -24.58 -11.12 3.88
CA SER A 314 -25.69 -10.20 3.59
C SER A 314 -26.73 -10.04 4.71
N LYS A 315 -26.76 -10.97 5.67
CA LYS A 315 -27.65 -10.91 6.85
C LYS A 315 -27.21 -9.86 7.88
N ILE A 316 -25.96 -9.43 7.84
CA ILE A 316 -25.38 -8.48 8.80
C ILE A 316 -25.34 -7.07 8.15
N SER A 317 -25.80 -6.06 8.88
CA SER A 317 -25.84 -4.71 8.33
C SER A 317 -24.44 -4.14 8.11
N SER A 318 -24.29 -3.31 7.07
CA SER A 318 -23.02 -2.58 6.82
C SER A 318 -22.60 -1.72 8.02
N LYS A 319 -23.55 -1.16 8.76
CA LYS A 319 -23.28 -0.38 9.99
C LYS A 319 -22.62 -1.26 11.07
N THR A 320 -23.08 -2.50 11.22
CA THR A 320 -22.48 -3.45 12.18
C THR A 320 -21.04 -3.76 11.79
N PHE A 321 -20.76 -4.00 10.50
CA PHE A 321 -19.38 -4.23 10.04
C PHE A 321 -18.48 -3.03 10.27
N VAL A 322 -18.93 -1.80 9.96
CA VAL A 322 -18.19 -0.58 10.29
C VAL A 322 -17.88 -0.51 11.78
N THR A 323 -18.86 -0.77 12.64
CA THR A 323 -18.66 -0.73 14.10
C THR A 323 -17.64 -1.75 14.57
N VAL A 324 -17.77 -3.01 14.16
CA VAL A 324 -16.81 -4.08 14.52
C VAL A 324 -15.42 -3.72 14.02
N MET A 325 -15.30 -3.29 12.77
CA MET A 325 -14.02 -2.93 12.19
C MET A 325 -13.34 -1.79 12.96
N VAL A 326 -14.07 -0.71 13.26
CA VAL A 326 -13.52 0.45 13.98
C VAL A 326 -13.10 0.08 15.41
N VAL A 327 -13.88 -0.77 16.09
CA VAL A 327 -13.53 -1.28 17.42
C VAL A 327 -12.23 -2.11 17.35
N VAL A 328 -12.09 -3.00 16.38
CA VAL A 328 -10.83 -3.77 16.20
C VAL A 328 -9.68 -2.83 15.88
N CYS A 329 -9.86 -1.86 14.98
CA CYS A 329 -8.83 -0.84 14.67
C CYS A 329 -8.37 -0.09 15.92
N PHE A 330 -9.29 0.29 16.80
CA PHE A 330 -8.95 0.95 18.06
C PHE A 330 -8.02 0.08 18.90
N PHE A 331 -8.40 -1.17 19.17
CA PHE A 331 -7.56 -2.05 19.98
C PHE A 331 -6.20 -2.34 19.35
N VAL A 332 -6.15 -2.51 18.04
CA VAL A 332 -4.87 -2.70 17.32
C VAL A 332 -4.00 -1.44 17.39
N ALA A 333 -4.59 -0.25 17.30
CA ALA A 333 -3.83 1.01 17.42
C ALA A 333 -3.14 1.20 18.78
N LEU A 334 -3.68 0.60 19.85
CA LEU A 334 -3.08 0.68 21.19
C LEU A 334 -1.69 0.04 21.28
N PHE A 335 -1.34 -0.87 20.36
CA PHE A 335 0.00 -1.46 20.28
C PHE A 335 1.07 -0.48 19.76
N GLY A 336 0.67 0.68 19.22
CA GLY A 336 1.57 1.70 18.69
C GLY A 336 2.05 1.41 17.25
N LEU A 337 2.59 2.45 16.62
CA LEU A 337 2.95 2.43 15.20
C LEU A 337 4.02 1.40 14.87
N THR A 338 5.12 1.41 15.62
CA THR A 338 6.28 0.51 15.37
C THR A 338 5.89 -0.97 15.47
N THR A 339 5.03 -1.34 16.43
CA THR A 339 4.53 -2.71 16.59
C THR A 339 3.64 -3.12 15.43
N ILE A 340 2.75 -2.23 14.98
CA ILE A 340 1.86 -2.48 13.83
C ILE A 340 2.70 -2.71 12.57
N ILE A 341 3.70 -1.88 12.30
CA ILE A 341 4.60 -2.03 11.15
C ILE A 341 5.32 -3.38 11.21
N LYS A 342 5.93 -3.71 12.35
CA LYS A 342 6.69 -4.94 12.52
C LYS A 342 5.86 -6.19 12.27
N ASN A 343 4.62 -6.21 12.74
CA ASN A 343 3.73 -7.36 12.56
C ASN A 343 3.05 -7.38 11.17
N ALA A 344 3.01 -6.27 10.45
CA ALA A 344 2.49 -6.22 9.09
C ALA A 344 3.42 -6.90 8.08
N VAL A 345 4.75 -6.72 8.22
CA VAL A 345 5.75 -7.21 7.26
C VAL A 345 5.59 -8.70 6.94
N PRO A 346 5.50 -9.63 7.91
CA PRO A 346 5.31 -11.05 7.61
C PRO A 346 4.05 -11.36 6.78
N VAL A 347 2.95 -10.67 7.09
CA VAL A 347 1.69 -10.84 6.33
C VAL A 347 1.83 -10.30 4.91
N LEU A 348 2.55 -9.21 4.74
CA LEU A 348 2.81 -8.62 3.42
C LEU A 348 3.73 -9.52 2.59
N LEU A 349 4.75 -10.16 3.18
CA LEU A 349 5.60 -11.15 2.51
C LEU A 349 4.81 -12.33 1.96
N PHE A 350 3.66 -12.68 2.58
CA PHE A 350 2.74 -13.68 2.04
C PHE A 350 1.81 -13.10 0.96
N LEU A 351 1.16 -11.96 1.23
CA LEU A 351 0.08 -11.44 0.37
C LEU A 351 0.59 -10.81 -0.93
N TYR A 352 1.77 -10.17 -0.92
CA TYR A 352 2.29 -9.50 -2.13
C TYR A 352 2.67 -10.47 -3.25
N PRO A 353 3.39 -11.59 -3.01
CA PRO A 353 3.61 -12.60 -4.03
C PRO A 353 2.31 -13.11 -4.66
N MET A 354 1.29 -13.35 -3.84
CA MET A 354 -0.03 -13.81 -4.32
C MET A 354 -0.72 -12.73 -5.17
N SER A 355 -0.63 -11.48 -4.76
CA SER A 355 -1.20 -10.34 -5.48
C SER A 355 -0.49 -10.08 -6.80
N ILE A 356 0.84 -10.11 -6.80
CA ILE A 356 1.67 -9.94 -8.01
C ILE A 356 1.41 -11.08 -8.99
N SER A 357 1.32 -12.31 -8.49
CA SER A 357 0.97 -13.48 -9.30
C SER A 357 -0.41 -13.30 -9.96
N LEU A 358 -1.40 -12.84 -9.22
CA LEU A 358 -2.75 -12.60 -9.74
C LEU A 358 -2.77 -11.47 -10.79
N ILE A 359 -2.02 -10.38 -10.56
CA ILE A 359 -1.86 -9.28 -11.52
C ILE A 359 -1.20 -9.79 -12.81
N ALA A 360 -0.11 -10.54 -12.69
CA ALA A 360 0.59 -11.11 -13.85
C ALA A 360 -0.31 -12.06 -14.65
N LEU A 361 -1.04 -12.94 -13.97
CA LEU A 361 -1.99 -13.86 -14.62
C LEU A 361 -3.17 -13.12 -15.28
N ALA A 362 -3.59 -11.97 -14.75
CA ALA A 362 -4.62 -11.16 -15.40
C ALA A 362 -4.13 -10.62 -16.75
N PHE A 363 -2.90 -10.13 -16.85
CA PHE A 363 -2.31 -9.67 -18.12
C PHE A 363 -2.03 -10.82 -19.09
N LEU A 364 -1.62 -11.98 -18.59
CA LEU A 364 -1.34 -13.16 -19.39
C LEU A 364 -2.59 -13.97 -19.75
N HIS A 365 -3.78 -13.57 -19.32
CA HIS A 365 -5.03 -14.31 -19.49
C HIS A 365 -5.27 -14.80 -20.92
N ASN A 366 -5.09 -13.93 -21.89
CA ASN A 366 -5.31 -14.27 -23.31
C ASN A 366 -4.21 -15.21 -23.86
N PHE A 367 -2.99 -15.16 -23.30
CA PHE A 367 -1.88 -16.04 -23.72
C PHE A 367 -2.19 -17.52 -23.50
N PHE A 368 -2.87 -17.84 -22.40
CA PHE A 368 -3.28 -19.22 -22.08
C PHE A 368 -4.80 -19.44 -22.18
N ASN A 369 -5.50 -18.59 -22.94
CA ASN A 369 -6.95 -18.67 -23.22
C ASN A 369 -7.81 -18.83 -21.94
N GLY A 370 -7.42 -18.19 -20.84
CA GLY A 370 -8.15 -18.22 -19.58
C GLY A 370 -8.22 -19.58 -18.89
N ARG A 371 -7.33 -20.51 -19.21
CA ARG A 371 -7.35 -21.88 -18.66
C ARG A 371 -7.12 -21.88 -17.15
N ARG A 372 -8.06 -22.44 -16.40
CA ARG A 372 -8.04 -22.52 -14.95
C ARG A 372 -6.81 -23.24 -14.41
N CYS A 373 -6.33 -24.29 -15.08
CA CYS A 373 -5.15 -25.03 -14.64
C CYS A 373 -3.91 -24.13 -14.51
N VAL A 374 -3.73 -23.14 -15.41
CA VAL A 374 -2.60 -22.19 -15.34
C VAL A 374 -2.74 -21.31 -14.09
N TYR A 375 -3.94 -20.78 -13.83
CA TYR A 375 -4.20 -20.02 -12.61
C TYR A 375 -3.90 -20.83 -11.34
N VAL A 376 -4.40 -22.07 -11.27
CA VAL A 376 -4.27 -22.94 -10.09
C VAL A 376 -2.81 -23.29 -9.82
N TRP A 377 -2.08 -23.81 -10.80
CA TRP A 377 -0.71 -24.21 -10.60
C TRP A 377 0.22 -23.05 -10.27
N THR A 378 0.10 -21.94 -10.99
CA THR A 378 0.91 -20.75 -10.73
C THR A 378 0.69 -20.24 -9.30
N THR A 379 -0.58 -20.13 -8.88
CA THR A 379 -0.91 -19.66 -7.53
C THR A 379 -0.44 -20.64 -6.46
N LEU A 380 -0.65 -21.94 -6.65
CA LEU A 380 -0.25 -22.97 -5.66
C LEU A 380 1.27 -22.98 -5.46
N PHE A 381 2.04 -22.97 -6.55
CA PHE A 381 3.50 -22.92 -6.47
C PHE A 381 3.98 -21.62 -5.82
N THR A 382 3.44 -20.47 -6.18
CA THR A 382 3.78 -19.18 -5.57
C THR A 382 3.45 -19.15 -4.07
N ALA A 383 2.35 -19.77 -3.65
CA ALA A 383 1.90 -19.78 -2.26
C ALA A 383 2.90 -20.46 -1.31
N VAL A 384 3.62 -21.49 -1.77
CA VAL A 384 4.54 -22.25 -0.92
C VAL A 384 5.68 -21.38 -0.36
N PRO A 385 6.54 -20.77 -1.20
CA PRO A 385 7.61 -19.90 -0.67
C PRO A 385 7.05 -18.64 0.01
N ALA A 386 5.95 -18.05 -0.50
CA ALA A 386 5.34 -16.87 0.12
C ALA A 386 4.86 -17.17 1.55
N LEU A 387 4.27 -18.35 1.79
CA LEU A 387 3.89 -18.77 3.14
C LEU A 387 5.11 -18.98 4.04
N CYS A 388 6.16 -19.58 3.50
CA CYS A 388 7.41 -19.78 4.24
C CYS A 388 8.05 -18.46 4.63
N ASP A 389 8.14 -17.49 3.70
CA ASP A 389 8.68 -16.14 3.98
C ASP A 389 7.85 -15.42 5.03
N GLY A 390 6.52 -15.53 4.96
CA GLY A 390 5.61 -14.97 5.96
C GLY A 390 5.81 -15.62 7.36
N LEU A 391 5.90 -16.94 7.43
CA LEU A 391 6.12 -17.66 8.70
C LEU A 391 7.51 -17.36 9.28
N HIS A 392 8.54 -17.32 8.44
CA HIS A 392 9.90 -16.91 8.85
C HIS A 392 9.90 -15.48 9.40
N GLY A 393 9.16 -14.56 8.76
CA GLY A 393 8.99 -13.19 9.21
C GLY A 393 8.35 -13.08 10.62
N PHE A 394 7.54 -14.04 11.04
CA PHE A 394 7.05 -14.19 12.41
C PHE A 394 8.06 -14.86 13.37
N GLY A 395 9.26 -15.20 12.89
CA GLY A 395 10.29 -15.85 13.69
C GLY A 395 10.11 -17.36 13.85
N LEU A 396 9.23 -17.98 13.07
CA LEU A 396 9.05 -19.44 13.06
C LEU A 396 10.18 -20.11 12.28
N LYS A 397 10.83 -21.08 12.88
CA LYS A 397 11.87 -21.90 12.22
C LYS A 397 11.22 -22.98 11.36
N LEU A 398 11.55 -23.01 10.08
CA LEU A 398 10.99 -23.95 9.10
C LEU A 398 11.82 -25.23 8.94
N GLY A 399 12.85 -25.42 9.78
CA GLY A 399 13.69 -26.63 9.80
C GLY A 399 14.39 -26.90 8.47
N ALA A 400 14.21 -28.08 7.89
CA ALA A 400 14.87 -28.49 6.66
C ALA A 400 14.46 -27.69 5.41
N VAL A 401 13.35 -26.96 5.45
CA VAL A 401 12.85 -26.17 4.31
C VAL A 401 13.64 -24.86 4.15
N GLU A 402 14.12 -24.28 5.27
CA GLU A 402 14.87 -23.01 5.28
C GLU A 402 16.10 -23.02 4.33
N PRO A 403 17.05 -23.98 4.42
CA PRO A 403 18.21 -23.98 3.55
C PRO A 403 17.85 -24.21 2.06
N MET A 404 16.74 -24.92 1.80
CA MET A 404 16.26 -25.12 0.43
C MET A 404 15.73 -23.83 -0.17
N LEU A 405 14.96 -23.04 0.62
CA LEU A 405 14.45 -21.75 0.17
C LEU A 405 15.57 -20.70 0.06
N ALA A 406 16.51 -20.69 1.00
CA ALA A 406 17.66 -19.79 0.97
C ALA A 406 18.59 -20.02 -0.23
N ALA A 407 18.61 -21.23 -0.80
CA ALA A 407 19.38 -21.55 -2.01
C ALA A 407 18.72 -21.04 -3.31
N LEU A 408 17.48 -20.54 -3.25
CA LEU A 408 16.81 -20.04 -4.43
C LEU A 408 17.40 -18.70 -4.89
N PRO A 409 17.45 -18.45 -6.21
CA PRO A 409 17.75 -17.12 -6.73
C PRO A 409 16.81 -16.07 -6.11
N LEU A 410 17.37 -14.92 -5.73
CA LEU A 410 16.64 -13.80 -5.12
C LEU A 410 16.01 -14.08 -3.73
N ALA A 411 16.30 -15.24 -3.10
CA ALA A 411 15.78 -15.54 -1.75
C ALA A 411 16.29 -14.56 -0.70
N GLU A 412 17.52 -14.04 -0.84
CA GLU A 412 18.10 -13.00 0.04
C GLU A 412 17.19 -11.76 0.13
N TYR A 413 16.36 -11.51 -0.91
CA TYR A 413 15.44 -10.38 -0.99
C TYR A 413 13.98 -10.77 -0.77
N SER A 414 13.71 -11.95 -0.20
CA SER A 414 12.34 -12.51 -0.09
C SER A 414 11.58 -12.56 -1.43
N MET A 415 12.33 -12.75 -2.52
CA MET A 415 11.80 -12.85 -3.89
C MET A 415 11.99 -14.24 -4.50
N GLY A 416 12.37 -15.27 -3.72
CA GLY A 416 12.49 -16.65 -4.18
C GLY A 416 11.21 -17.23 -4.78
N TRP A 417 10.04 -16.66 -4.41
CA TRP A 417 8.74 -17.02 -4.97
C TRP A 417 8.63 -16.83 -6.49
N ILE A 418 9.45 -15.95 -7.10
CA ILE A 418 9.47 -15.72 -8.56
C ILE A 418 9.85 -16.99 -9.32
N CYS A 419 10.81 -17.76 -8.80
CA CYS A 419 11.18 -19.04 -9.39
C CYS A 419 10.02 -20.04 -9.37
N PHE A 420 9.29 -20.09 -8.26
CA PHE A 420 8.12 -20.95 -8.12
C PHE A 420 6.95 -20.50 -8.99
N PHE A 421 6.74 -19.19 -9.12
CA PHE A 421 5.79 -18.64 -10.08
C PHE A 421 6.08 -19.14 -11.49
N ALA A 422 7.34 -19.04 -11.95
CA ALA A 422 7.74 -19.47 -13.30
C ALA A 422 7.54 -20.98 -13.49
N VAL A 423 7.90 -21.80 -12.50
CA VAL A 423 7.68 -23.25 -12.55
C VAL A 423 6.20 -23.59 -12.57
N GLY A 424 5.40 -22.99 -11.67
CA GLY A 424 3.96 -23.21 -11.63
C GLY A 424 3.24 -22.78 -12.91
N PHE A 425 3.66 -21.65 -13.50
CA PHE A 425 3.17 -21.20 -14.80
C PHE A 425 3.49 -22.21 -15.91
N ALA A 426 4.74 -22.70 -15.98
CA ALA A 426 5.16 -23.71 -16.94
C ALA A 426 4.38 -25.02 -16.79
N VAL A 427 4.21 -25.52 -15.57
CA VAL A 427 3.39 -26.72 -15.27
C VAL A 427 1.95 -26.53 -15.73
N GLY A 428 1.35 -25.36 -15.44
CA GLY A 428 0.01 -25.03 -15.89
C GLY A 428 -0.13 -25.02 -17.41
N ILE A 429 0.85 -24.45 -18.12
CA ILE A 429 0.89 -24.46 -19.60
C ILE A 429 1.02 -25.89 -20.14
N VAL A 430 1.92 -26.70 -19.59
CA VAL A 430 2.09 -28.11 -19.98
C VAL A 430 0.77 -28.87 -19.80
N GLN A 431 0.11 -28.74 -18.65
CA GLN A 431 -1.20 -29.36 -18.43
C GLN A 431 -2.23 -28.88 -19.47
N MET A 432 -2.29 -27.57 -19.75
CA MET A 432 -3.19 -27.01 -20.74
C MET A 432 -2.97 -27.65 -22.12
N LEU A 433 -1.73 -27.84 -22.53
CA LEU A 433 -1.40 -28.45 -23.82
C LEU A 433 -1.77 -29.94 -23.89
N VAL A 434 -1.57 -30.69 -22.79
CA VAL A 434 -1.87 -32.12 -22.70
C VAL A 434 -3.39 -32.39 -22.62
N THR A 435 -4.14 -31.59 -21.83
CA THR A 435 -5.58 -31.82 -21.60
C THR A 435 -6.48 -31.31 -22.71
N GLY A 436 -5.93 -30.58 -23.71
CA GLY A 436 -6.69 -30.07 -24.82
C GLY A 436 -7.80 -29.05 -24.48
N LYS A 437 -8.75 -28.79 -25.38
CA LYS A 437 -9.70 -27.66 -25.35
C LYS A 437 -10.80 -27.68 -24.27
N LYS A 438 -10.80 -28.54 -23.25
CA LYS A 438 -12.01 -28.87 -22.47
C LYS A 438 -12.27 -28.10 -21.16
N GLU A 439 -11.44 -27.21 -20.67
CA GLU A 439 -11.74 -26.42 -19.45
C GLU A 439 -11.47 -24.92 -19.67
N GLN A 440 -12.53 -24.14 -19.80
CA GLN A 440 -12.46 -22.67 -19.66
C GLN A 440 -12.68 -22.27 -18.20
N ALA A 441 -11.92 -21.29 -17.70
CA ALA A 441 -12.07 -20.75 -16.35
C ALA A 441 -13.26 -19.79 -16.27
#